data_e92450cb1037ad26d1b3da06e8dce34a
#
_entry.id   e92450cb1037ad26d1b3da06e8dce34a
#
_cell.length_a   1.000
_cell.length_b   1.000
_cell.length_c   1.000
_cell.angle_alpha   90.00
_cell.angle_beta   90.00
_cell.angle_gamma   90.00
#
_symmetry.space_group_name_H-M   'P 1'
#
loop_
_entity.id
_entity.type
_entity.pdbx_description
1 polymer ?
#
loop_
_entity_poly.entity_id
_entity_poly.type
_entity_poly.pdbx_seq_one_letter_code
_entity_poly.pdbx_strand_id
1 'polypeptide(L)'
;MVNDVKRVLLKHPKDAFQSQDKCDKESKKLNYSNSPNFNLAVAQYDSFVKLIESFGSDTYYLPGNKNTTLDSIYTHDPCTMVNDGLILCNMGKFDRSSEPDFAEKFFQSIDIPVIGKIEGEGTLEGGD
;
A
#
# COMPACT_ATOMS: atom_id res chain seq x y z
N MET A 1 -8.69 17.80 15.12
CA MET A 1 -8.86 18.56 13.87
C MET A 1 -7.91 17.95 12.84
N VAL A 2 -8.40 17.59 11.67
CA VAL A 2 -7.58 17.00 10.59
C VAL A 2 -7.28 18.11 9.60
N ASN A 3 -6.02 18.29 9.24
CA ASN A 3 -5.62 19.23 8.19
C ASN A 3 -5.98 18.67 6.80
N ASP A 4 -6.01 19.54 5.79
CA ASP A 4 -6.18 19.13 4.39
C ASP A 4 -5.09 18.12 3.98
N VAL A 5 -5.51 17.03 3.35
CA VAL A 5 -4.59 16.01 2.84
C VAL A 5 -3.88 16.55 1.61
N LYS A 6 -2.58 16.82 1.72
CA LYS A 6 -1.78 17.41 0.63
C LYS A 6 -1.13 16.36 -0.28
N ARG A 7 -0.72 15.23 0.28
CA ARG A 7 -0.02 14.15 -0.42
C ARG A 7 -0.59 12.80 -0.03
N VAL A 8 -0.83 11.95 -1.01
CA VAL A 8 -1.38 10.60 -0.80
C VAL A 8 -0.51 9.59 -1.51
N LEU A 9 -0.05 8.56 -0.78
CA LEU A 9 0.60 7.41 -1.38
C LEU A 9 -0.45 6.34 -1.69
N LEU A 10 -0.45 5.90 -2.93
CA LEU A 10 -1.34 4.89 -3.47
C LEU A 10 -0.53 3.74 -4.07
N LYS A 11 -1.16 2.61 -4.28
CA LYS A 11 -0.64 1.54 -5.14
C LYS A 11 -1.71 1.11 -6.11
N HIS A 12 -1.48 1.43 -7.38
CA HIS A 12 -2.45 1.15 -8.42
C HIS A 12 -2.63 -0.36 -8.63
N PRO A 13 -3.82 -0.87 -8.99
CA PRO A 13 -4.01 -2.30 -9.32
C PRO A 13 -3.07 -2.81 -10.41
N LYS A 14 -2.64 -1.97 -11.34
CA LYS A 14 -1.61 -2.34 -12.34
C LYS A 14 -0.30 -2.75 -11.70
N ASP A 15 0.03 -2.22 -10.52
CA ASP A 15 1.23 -2.52 -9.76
C ASP A 15 1.01 -3.58 -8.67
N ALA A 16 -0.14 -3.58 -8.02
CA ALA A 16 -0.48 -4.55 -6.97
C ALA A 16 -0.97 -5.88 -7.56
N PHE A 17 -1.96 -5.82 -8.44
CA PHE A 17 -2.58 -7.02 -9.04
C PHE A 17 -1.84 -7.50 -10.29
N GLN A 18 -1.30 -6.59 -11.08
CA GLN A 18 -0.48 -6.81 -12.27
C GLN A 18 -1.20 -7.52 -13.43
N SER A 19 -2.02 -8.53 -13.16
CA SER A 19 -2.76 -9.29 -14.17
C SER A 19 -3.93 -10.06 -13.57
N GLN A 20 -4.86 -10.51 -14.42
CA GLN A 20 -5.94 -11.42 -14.00
C GLN A 20 -5.39 -12.76 -13.50
N ASP A 21 -4.35 -13.30 -14.14
CA ASP A 21 -3.72 -14.56 -13.73
C ASP A 21 -3.17 -14.49 -12.28
N LYS A 22 -2.56 -13.38 -11.91
CA LYS A 22 -2.10 -13.16 -10.53
C LYS A 22 -3.29 -13.05 -9.56
N CYS A 23 -4.36 -12.33 -9.94
CA CYS A 23 -5.59 -12.28 -9.14
C CYS A 23 -6.15 -13.68 -8.86
N ASP A 24 -6.26 -14.51 -9.89
CA ASP A 24 -6.82 -15.86 -9.78
C ASP A 24 -5.97 -16.81 -8.94
N LYS A 25 -4.64 -16.68 -9.05
CA LYS A 25 -3.70 -17.51 -8.28
C LYS A 25 -3.63 -17.13 -6.80
N GLU A 26 -3.60 -15.84 -6.51
CA GLU A 26 -3.34 -15.37 -5.14
C GLU A 26 -4.60 -15.20 -4.30
N SER A 27 -5.76 -14.93 -4.91
CA SER A 27 -7.01 -14.66 -4.19
C SER A 27 -7.39 -15.76 -3.20
N LYS A 28 -7.22 -17.03 -3.59
CA LYS A 28 -7.50 -18.18 -2.71
C LYS A 28 -6.53 -18.26 -1.53
N LYS A 29 -5.24 -18.05 -1.81
CA LYS A 29 -4.18 -18.07 -0.79
C LYS A 29 -4.37 -16.95 0.24
N LEU A 30 -4.82 -15.80 -0.21
CA LEU A 30 -5.03 -14.61 0.61
C LEU A 30 -6.43 -14.54 1.25
N ASN A 31 -7.24 -15.59 1.08
CA ASN A 31 -8.61 -15.70 1.63
C ASN A 31 -9.59 -14.64 1.07
N TYR A 32 -9.44 -14.24 -0.17
CA TYR A 32 -10.44 -13.43 -0.86
C TYR A 32 -11.69 -14.27 -1.12
N SER A 33 -12.85 -13.70 -0.91
CA SER A 33 -14.13 -14.38 -1.21
C SER A 33 -14.29 -14.71 -2.69
N ASN A 34 -13.77 -13.85 -3.56
CA ASN A 34 -13.75 -14.04 -5.01
C ASN A 34 -12.45 -13.47 -5.60
N SER A 35 -12.01 -13.97 -6.76
CA SER A 35 -10.93 -13.36 -7.51
C SER A 35 -11.35 -11.98 -8.01
N PRO A 36 -10.56 -10.92 -7.76
CA PRO A 36 -10.84 -9.60 -8.33
C PRO A 36 -10.81 -9.64 -9.86
N ASN A 37 -11.72 -8.91 -10.50
CA ASN A 37 -11.62 -8.65 -11.93
C ASN A 37 -10.59 -7.53 -12.15
N PHE A 38 -9.47 -7.87 -12.77
CA PHE A 38 -8.33 -6.96 -12.94
C PHE A 38 -8.71 -5.67 -13.70
N ASN A 39 -9.40 -5.79 -14.83
CA ASN A 39 -9.77 -4.64 -15.66
C ASN A 39 -10.76 -3.72 -14.93
N LEU A 40 -11.73 -4.31 -14.23
CA LEU A 40 -12.69 -3.55 -13.44
C LEU A 40 -12.01 -2.83 -12.27
N ALA A 41 -11.10 -3.50 -11.57
CA ALA A 41 -10.32 -2.91 -10.49
C ALA A 41 -9.49 -1.71 -10.98
N VAL A 42 -8.84 -1.82 -12.14
CA VAL A 42 -8.12 -0.72 -12.78
C VAL A 42 -9.05 0.47 -13.04
N ALA A 43 -10.20 0.24 -13.69
CA ALA A 43 -11.14 1.31 -14.01
C ALA A 43 -11.73 2.00 -12.77
N GLN A 44 -12.07 1.23 -11.73
CA GLN A 44 -12.56 1.77 -10.46
C GLN A 44 -11.48 2.58 -9.75
N TYR A 45 -10.24 2.10 -9.76
CA TYR A 45 -9.13 2.80 -9.12
C TYR A 45 -8.77 4.10 -9.85
N ASP A 46 -8.80 4.11 -11.18
CA ASP A 46 -8.63 5.34 -11.97
C ASP A 46 -9.69 6.40 -11.59
N SER A 47 -10.93 5.99 -11.35
CA SER A 47 -11.99 6.90 -10.88
C SER A 47 -11.73 7.41 -9.45
N PHE A 48 -11.24 6.54 -8.57
CA PHE A 48 -10.84 6.89 -7.20
C PHE A 48 -9.68 7.90 -7.19
N VAL A 49 -8.66 7.69 -8.02
CA VAL A 49 -7.54 8.64 -8.16
C VAL A 49 -8.03 10.02 -8.59
N LYS A 50 -8.89 10.09 -9.61
CA LYS A 50 -9.47 11.36 -10.06
C LYS A 50 -10.24 12.08 -8.96
N LEU A 51 -10.94 11.32 -8.10
CA LEU A 51 -11.63 11.88 -6.95
C LEU A 51 -10.65 12.49 -5.95
N ILE A 52 -9.57 11.78 -5.60
CA ILE A 52 -8.53 12.30 -4.70
C ILE A 52 -7.90 13.57 -5.27
N GLU A 53 -7.51 13.56 -6.54
CA GLU A 53 -6.90 14.70 -7.21
C GLU A 53 -7.85 15.90 -7.28
N SER A 54 -9.16 15.68 -7.37
CA SER A 54 -10.16 16.75 -7.35
C SER A 54 -10.21 17.55 -6.04
N PHE A 55 -9.70 16.99 -4.95
CA PHE A 55 -9.54 17.68 -3.67
C PHE A 55 -8.21 18.45 -3.56
N GLY A 56 -7.40 18.47 -4.61
CA GLY A 56 -6.12 19.19 -4.65
C GLY A 56 -4.95 18.43 -4.00
N SER A 57 -5.10 17.13 -3.77
CA SER A 57 -4.01 16.29 -3.25
C SER A 57 -3.08 15.82 -4.36
N ASP A 58 -1.78 15.87 -4.11
CA ASP A 58 -0.78 15.23 -4.98
C ASP A 58 -0.75 13.72 -4.72
N THR A 59 -0.80 12.94 -5.79
CA THR A 59 -0.76 11.48 -5.70
C THR A 59 0.63 10.94 -6.01
N TYR A 60 1.09 10.02 -5.18
CA TYR A 60 2.33 9.26 -5.35
C TYR A 60 1.98 7.78 -5.48
N TYR A 61 2.79 7.02 -6.22
CA TYR A 61 2.49 5.62 -6.48
C TYR A 61 3.64 4.72 -6.03
N LEU A 62 3.33 3.78 -5.14
CA LEU A 62 4.25 2.71 -4.78
C LEU A 62 4.37 1.75 -5.98
N PRO A 63 5.59 1.53 -6.50
CA PRO A 63 5.78 0.72 -7.69
C PRO A 63 5.45 -0.76 -7.47
N GLY A 64 5.17 -1.47 -8.55
CA GLY A 64 4.98 -2.92 -8.56
C GLY A 64 6.25 -3.66 -8.13
N ASN A 65 6.04 -4.78 -7.44
CA ASN A 65 7.11 -5.68 -7.03
C ASN A 65 6.64 -7.13 -7.12
N LYS A 66 7.50 -8.00 -7.68
CA LYS A 66 7.19 -9.43 -7.82
C LYS A 66 7.11 -10.20 -6.49
N ASN A 67 7.65 -9.64 -5.42
CA ASN A 67 7.67 -10.24 -4.09
C ASN A 67 6.50 -9.78 -3.21
N THR A 68 5.63 -8.90 -3.71
CA THR A 68 4.43 -8.46 -3.00
C THR A 68 3.17 -9.09 -3.59
N THR A 69 2.19 -9.33 -2.74
CA THR A 69 0.91 -9.95 -3.12
C THR A 69 -0.15 -8.92 -3.49
N LEU A 70 -1.38 -9.39 -3.79
CA LEU A 70 -2.54 -8.52 -4.02
C LEU A 70 -2.79 -7.58 -2.86
N ASP A 71 -2.56 -8.03 -1.61
CA ASP A 71 -2.78 -7.24 -0.39
C ASP A 71 -1.90 -5.98 -0.34
N SER A 72 -0.83 -5.92 -1.11
CA SER A 72 0.04 -4.73 -1.18
C SER A 72 -0.65 -3.47 -1.72
N ILE A 73 -1.88 -3.58 -2.22
CA ILE A 73 -2.73 -2.44 -2.58
C ILE A 73 -3.07 -1.58 -1.35
N TYR A 74 -3.05 -2.17 -0.15
CA TYR A 74 -3.32 -1.48 1.12
C TYR A 74 -2.06 -0.80 1.65
N THR A 75 -1.72 0.34 1.05
CA THR A 75 -0.47 1.08 1.32
C THR A 75 -0.38 1.70 2.71
N HIS A 76 -1.48 1.78 3.47
CA HIS A 76 -1.48 2.31 4.82
C HIS A 76 -1.01 1.30 5.88
N ASP A 77 -1.08 -0.02 5.59
CA ASP A 77 -0.76 -1.06 6.58
C ASP A 77 0.74 -1.16 6.91
N PRO A 78 1.68 -1.08 5.93
CA PRO A 78 3.11 -1.31 6.21
C PRO A 78 3.80 -0.15 6.94
N CYS A 79 3.14 0.98 7.11
CA CYS A 79 3.76 2.14 7.77
C CYS A 79 2.73 3.15 8.28
N THR A 80 3.12 3.90 9.31
CA THR A 80 2.32 4.99 9.87
C THR A 80 3.07 6.31 9.76
N MET A 81 2.41 7.33 9.21
CA MET A 81 2.95 8.69 9.14
C MET A 81 2.74 9.44 10.45
N VAL A 82 3.80 10.10 10.90
CA VAL A 82 3.77 11.04 12.02
C VAL A 82 4.40 12.37 11.60
N ASN A 83 4.37 13.39 12.46
CA ASN A 83 4.83 14.74 12.09
C ASN A 83 6.28 14.77 11.59
N ASP A 84 7.16 13.97 12.19
CA ASP A 84 8.61 14.02 11.94
C ASP A 84 9.09 12.97 10.94
N GLY A 85 8.20 12.12 10.44
CA GLY A 85 8.56 11.08 9.47
C GLY A 85 7.66 9.85 9.50
N LEU A 86 8.25 8.69 9.29
CA LEU A 86 7.57 7.43 9.09
C LEU A 86 7.98 6.41 10.16
N ILE A 87 7.01 5.69 10.71
CA ILE A 87 7.23 4.50 11.52
C ILE A 87 6.88 3.29 10.65
N LEU A 88 7.85 2.39 10.45
CA LEU A 88 7.61 1.13 9.76
C LEU A 88 6.90 0.14 10.68
N CYS A 89 5.85 -0.46 10.16
CA CYS A 89 5.08 -1.47 10.85
C CYS A 89 5.72 -2.87 10.72
N ASN A 90 5.25 -3.81 11.52
CA ASN A 90 5.61 -5.22 11.43
C ASN A 90 4.35 -6.02 11.11
N MET A 91 4.28 -6.53 9.88
CA MET A 91 3.06 -7.13 9.34
C MET A 91 2.70 -8.43 10.03
N GLY A 92 1.41 -8.61 10.33
CA GLY A 92 0.89 -9.84 10.92
C GLY A 92 0.86 -11.02 9.95
N LYS A 93 0.64 -10.75 8.64
CA LYS A 93 0.66 -11.80 7.61
C LYS A 93 2.08 -11.99 7.06
N PHE A 94 2.58 -13.23 7.07
CA PHE A 94 3.89 -13.57 6.48
C PHE A 94 4.03 -13.14 5.01
N ASP A 95 2.99 -13.33 4.21
CA ASP A 95 2.97 -12.94 2.79
C ASP A 95 3.10 -11.42 2.56
N ARG A 96 2.96 -10.61 3.61
CA ARG A 96 3.11 -9.16 3.58
C ARG A 96 4.38 -8.65 4.27
N SER A 97 5.19 -9.53 4.84
CA SER A 97 6.37 -9.19 5.66
C SER A 97 7.42 -8.33 4.95
N SER A 98 7.47 -8.38 3.62
CA SER A 98 8.39 -7.56 2.82
C SER A 98 7.88 -6.14 2.51
N GLU A 99 6.61 -5.86 2.73
CA GLU A 99 6.00 -4.57 2.35
C GLU A 99 6.60 -3.36 3.10
N PRO A 100 6.91 -3.43 4.41
CA PRO A 100 7.57 -2.32 5.10
C PRO A 100 8.90 -1.91 4.49
N ASP A 101 9.73 -2.87 4.05
CA ASP A 101 11.02 -2.58 3.41
C ASP A 101 10.85 -1.88 2.04
N PHE A 102 9.80 -2.22 1.28
CA PHE A 102 9.47 -1.52 0.04
C PHE A 102 8.93 -0.11 0.30
N ALA A 103 8.11 0.07 1.33
CA ALA A 103 7.65 1.37 1.76
C ALA A 103 8.84 2.27 2.18
N GLU A 104 9.77 1.74 2.99
CA GLU A 104 10.98 2.44 3.39
C GLU A 104 11.77 2.98 2.20
N LYS A 105 12.09 2.12 1.23
CA LYS A 105 12.84 2.51 0.03
C LYS A 105 12.13 3.59 -0.76
N PHE A 106 10.82 3.51 -0.89
CA PHE A 106 10.04 4.52 -1.58
C PHE A 106 10.10 5.86 -0.85
N PHE A 107 9.82 5.89 0.46
CA PHE A 107 9.82 7.12 1.23
C PHE A 107 11.21 7.77 1.31
N GLN A 108 12.28 6.98 1.38
CA GLN A 108 13.65 7.49 1.27
C GLN A 108 13.91 8.15 -0.08
N SER A 109 13.33 7.65 -1.17
CA SER A 109 13.48 8.23 -2.52
C SER A 109 12.83 9.60 -2.69
N ILE A 110 11.91 9.96 -1.79
CA ILE A 110 11.23 11.26 -1.76
C ILE A 110 11.58 12.08 -0.50
N ASP A 111 12.72 11.78 0.12
CA ASP A 111 13.28 12.50 1.27
C ASP A 111 12.37 12.54 2.52
N ILE A 112 11.57 11.50 2.73
CA ILE A 112 10.81 11.31 3.97
C ILE A 112 11.56 10.33 4.88
N PRO A 113 12.01 10.76 6.08
CA PRO A 113 12.81 9.91 6.96
C PRO A 113 11.99 8.82 7.64
N VAL A 114 12.59 7.66 7.81
CA VAL A 114 12.10 6.63 8.75
C VAL A 114 12.66 6.96 10.12
N ILE A 115 11.79 7.20 11.09
CA ILE A 115 12.15 7.59 12.46
C ILE A 115 11.93 6.48 13.48
N GLY A 116 11.30 5.37 13.08
CA GLY A 116 11.08 4.22 13.93
C GLY A 116 10.69 2.98 13.14
N LYS A 117 10.83 1.83 13.76
CA LYS A 117 10.45 0.54 13.22
C LYS A 117 9.92 -0.35 14.33
N ILE A 118 8.80 -1.03 14.08
CA ILE A 118 8.30 -2.08 14.97
C ILE A 118 9.03 -3.37 14.62
N GLU A 119 9.67 -3.99 15.60
CA GLU A 119 10.50 -5.19 15.41
C GLU A 119 10.17 -6.27 16.45
N GLY A 120 10.70 -7.48 16.24
CA GLY A 120 10.54 -8.61 17.13
C GLY A 120 9.21 -9.33 16.94
N GLU A 121 8.62 -9.80 18.04
CA GLU A 121 7.39 -10.60 18.03
C GLU A 121 6.11 -9.75 17.93
N GLY A 122 6.20 -8.47 18.27
CA GLY A 122 5.06 -7.56 18.18
C GLY A 122 4.71 -7.24 16.73
N THR A 123 3.42 -7.32 16.39
CA THR A 123 2.89 -6.91 15.09
C THR A 123 2.07 -5.65 15.20
N LEU A 124 2.13 -4.81 14.18
CA LEU A 124 1.32 -3.60 14.02
C LEU A 124 1.09 -3.37 12.54
N GLU A 125 -0.11 -3.03 12.18
CA GLU A 125 -0.46 -2.53 10.84
C GLU A 125 -1.02 -1.11 10.98
N GLY A 126 -0.80 -0.26 9.97
CA GLY A 126 -1.14 1.16 10.07
C GLY A 126 -2.63 1.49 10.25
N GLY A 127 -3.49 0.48 10.09
CA GLY A 127 -4.92 0.57 10.35
C GLY A 127 -5.34 0.25 11.81
N ASP A 128 -4.41 -0.26 12.65
CA ASP A 128 -4.66 -0.59 14.04
C ASP A 128 -4.68 0.68 14.92
#